data_b29470ca35626b06054a61338fe0657d
#
_entry.id   b29470ca35626b06054a61338fe0657d
#
_cell.length_a   1.000
_cell.length_b   1.000
_cell.length_c   1.000
_cell.angle_alpha   90.00
_cell.angle_beta   90.00
_cell.angle_gamma   90.00
#
_symmetry.space_group_name_H-M   'P 1'
#
loop_
_entity.id
_entity.type
_entity.pdbx_description
1 polymer ?
#
loop_
_entity_poly.entity_id
_entity_poly.type
_entity_poly.pdbx_seq_one_letter_code
_entity_poly.pdbx_strand_id
1 'polypeptide(L)'
;MLAVGAYENVNSMEDIVSKEATNISVLYRDFRGYPEPMRQRLKNELKSYGKEVVEVSWPQQAKHINPTGESKLIDDISDLLLSFEPKTKGQEILHAETLNQFNSLMESRRSRIANLDSKIPEILWWLVGLGAIINILLI
;
A
#
# COMPACT_ATOMS: atom_id res chain seq x y z
N MET A 1 19.26 -25.45 9.45
CA MET A 1 18.22 -25.86 8.49
C MET A 1 17.79 -24.65 7.64
N LEU A 2 18.40 -24.53 6.47
CA LEU A 2 18.18 -23.39 5.56
C LEU A 2 16.77 -23.36 4.95
N ALA A 3 16.17 -24.53 4.72
CA ALA A 3 14.87 -24.63 4.06
C ALA A 3 13.72 -24.07 4.92
N VAL A 4 13.75 -24.29 6.23
CA VAL A 4 12.70 -23.79 7.16
C VAL A 4 12.80 -22.28 7.30
N GLY A 5 14.02 -21.74 7.44
CA GLY A 5 14.23 -20.29 7.52
C GLY A 5 13.78 -19.55 6.26
N ALA A 6 14.07 -20.12 5.07
CA ALA A 6 13.65 -19.54 3.80
C ALA A 6 12.10 -19.55 3.66
N TYR A 7 11.45 -20.63 4.08
CA TYR A 7 10.00 -20.76 4.05
C TYR A 7 9.33 -19.75 4.98
N GLU A 8 9.84 -19.58 6.19
CA GLU A 8 9.33 -18.58 7.15
C GLU A 8 9.49 -17.15 6.62
N ASN A 9 10.62 -16.83 5.96
CA ASN A 9 10.87 -15.54 5.37
C ASN A 9 9.89 -15.25 4.24
N VAL A 10 9.60 -16.24 3.39
CA VAL A 10 8.62 -16.08 2.29
C VAL A 10 7.22 -15.84 2.84
N ASN A 11 6.80 -16.60 3.87
CA ASN A 11 5.51 -16.41 4.52
C ASN A 11 5.38 -15.03 5.14
N SER A 12 6.42 -14.56 5.83
CA SER A 12 6.43 -13.21 6.42
C SER A 12 6.30 -12.13 5.33
N MET A 13 6.96 -12.32 4.20
CA MET A 13 6.88 -11.40 3.07
C MET A 13 5.50 -11.40 2.43
N GLU A 14 4.90 -12.58 2.23
CA GLU A 14 3.54 -12.67 1.73
C GLU A 14 2.56 -11.93 2.63
N ASP A 15 2.69 -12.08 3.94
CA ASP A 15 1.83 -11.39 4.90
C ASP A 15 1.99 -9.88 4.81
N ILE A 16 3.22 -9.39 4.74
CA ILE A 16 3.51 -7.96 4.64
C ILE A 16 2.93 -7.37 3.36
N VAL A 17 3.18 -7.99 2.22
CA VAL A 17 2.73 -7.51 0.91
C VAL A 17 1.21 -7.61 0.79
N SER A 18 0.62 -8.72 1.26
CA SER A 18 -0.82 -8.94 1.26
C SER A 18 -1.54 -7.91 2.13
N LYS A 19 -0.98 -7.58 3.28
CA LYS A 19 -1.55 -6.59 4.19
C LYS A 19 -1.55 -5.19 3.58
N GLU A 20 -0.48 -4.82 2.92
CA GLU A 20 -0.42 -3.53 2.21
C GLU A 20 -1.46 -3.49 1.08
N ALA A 21 -1.56 -4.56 0.29
CA ALA A 21 -2.55 -4.66 -0.78
C ALA A 21 -3.99 -4.54 -0.25
N THR A 22 -4.28 -5.18 0.88
CA THR A 22 -5.58 -5.09 1.54
C THR A 22 -5.87 -3.66 1.99
N ASN A 23 -4.89 -3.00 2.59
CA ASN A 23 -5.04 -1.62 3.05
C ASN A 23 -5.28 -0.65 1.88
N ILE A 24 -4.63 -0.85 0.75
CA ILE A 24 -4.88 -0.07 -0.48
C ILE A 24 -6.34 -0.25 -0.92
N SER A 25 -6.82 -1.48 -0.94
CA SER A 25 -8.18 -1.80 -1.37
C SER A 25 -9.23 -1.16 -0.49
N VAL A 26 -9.07 -1.26 0.83
CA VAL A 26 -10.00 -0.68 1.79
C VAL A 26 -10.00 0.85 1.67
N LEU A 27 -8.83 1.45 1.55
CA LEU A 27 -8.70 2.89 1.40
C LEU A 27 -9.35 3.38 0.09
N TYR A 28 -9.16 2.64 -1.00
CA TYR A 28 -9.81 2.95 -2.28
C TYR A 28 -11.34 2.95 -2.15
N ARG A 29 -11.88 1.97 -1.43
CA ARG A 29 -13.31 1.90 -1.15
C ARG A 29 -13.78 3.09 -0.32
N ASP A 30 -13.02 3.48 0.69
CA ASP A 30 -13.34 4.63 1.53
C ASP A 30 -13.36 5.93 0.71
N PHE A 31 -12.45 6.06 -0.25
CA PHE A 31 -12.40 7.24 -1.12
C PHE A 31 -13.66 7.43 -1.96
N ARG A 32 -14.40 6.36 -2.24
CA ARG A 32 -15.67 6.46 -2.97
C ARG A 32 -16.70 7.30 -2.24
N GLY A 33 -16.60 7.39 -0.92
CA GLY A 33 -17.55 8.16 -0.10
C GLY A 33 -17.30 9.66 -0.11
N TYR A 34 -16.20 10.11 -0.66
CA TYR A 34 -15.89 11.54 -0.72
C TYR A 34 -16.67 12.25 -1.82
N PRO A 35 -17.01 13.53 -1.64
CA PRO A 35 -17.63 14.31 -2.71
C PRO A 35 -16.62 14.64 -3.83
N GLU A 36 -17.12 14.90 -5.02
CA GLU A 36 -16.30 15.42 -6.11
C GLU A 36 -15.92 16.88 -5.84
N PRO A 37 -14.75 17.35 -6.25
CA PRO A 37 -13.72 16.66 -7.04
C PRO A 37 -12.74 15.84 -6.20
N MET A 38 -12.88 15.85 -4.88
CA MET A 38 -11.96 15.17 -3.95
C MET A 38 -11.89 13.66 -4.22
N ARG A 39 -13.05 13.05 -4.46
CA ARG A 39 -13.15 11.61 -4.74
C ARG A 39 -12.19 11.18 -5.86
N GLN A 40 -12.29 11.88 -7.00
CA GLN A 40 -11.48 11.50 -8.17
C GLN A 40 -9.99 11.76 -7.94
N ARG A 41 -9.66 12.85 -7.26
CA ARG A 41 -8.25 13.15 -6.94
C ARG A 41 -7.64 12.11 -6.03
N LEU A 42 -8.34 11.74 -4.96
CA LEU A 42 -7.87 10.71 -4.03
C LEU A 42 -7.71 9.36 -4.72
N LYS A 43 -8.69 8.97 -5.53
CA LYS A 43 -8.64 7.71 -6.27
C LYS A 43 -7.47 7.68 -7.24
N ASN A 44 -7.21 8.77 -7.96
CA ASN A 44 -6.11 8.85 -8.91
C ASN A 44 -4.75 8.76 -8.20
N GLU A 45 -4.58 9.46 -7.08
CA GLU A 45 -3.33 9.41 -6.33
C GLU A 45 -3.09 8.01 -5.76
N LEU A 46 -4.13 7.35 -5.26
CA LEU A 46 -3.98 5.99 -4.74
C LEU A 46 -3.66 4.98 -5.83
N LYS A 47 -4.26 5.11 -7.02
CA LYS A 47 -3.91 4.29 -8.18
C LYS A 47 -2.45 4.49 -8.57
N SER A 48 -1.99 5.73 -8.58
CA SER A 48 -0.59 6.04 -8.89
C SER A 48 0.35 5.42 -7.85
N TYR A 49 -0.02 5.48 -6.58
CA TYR A 49 0.73 4.83 -5.51
C TYR A 49 0.82 3.32 -5.71
N GLY A 50 -0.31 2.67 -5.94
CA GLY A 50 -0.35 1.22 -6.16
C GLY A 50 0.48 0.80 -7.36
N LYS A 51 0.41 1.56 -8.44
CA LYS A 51 1.19 1.32 -9.64
C LYS A 51 2.70 1.47 -9.37
N GLU A 52 3.10 2.51 -8.66
CA GLU A 52 4.49 2.73 -8.27
C GLU A 52 5.02 1.56 -7.43
N VAL A 53 4.24 1.12 -6.45
CA VAL A 53 4.64 -0.01 -5.59
C VAL A 53 4.85 -1.27 -6.41
N VAL A 54 3.90 -1.62 -7.28
CA VAL A 54 3.93 -2.86 -8.06
C VAL A 54 5.01 -2.82 -9.14
N GLU A 55 5.11 -1.71 -9.89
CA GLU A 55 5.96 -1.64 -11.08
C GLU A 55 7.39 -1.19 -10.77
N VAL A 56 7.60 -0.45 -9.69
CA VAL A 56 8.91 0.15 -9.38
C VAL A 56 9.45 -0.35 -8.04
N SER A 57 8.68 -0.18 -6.97
CA SER A 57 9.18 -0.47 -5.61
C SER A 57 9.48 -1.95 -5.39
N TRP A 58 8.56 -2.83 -5.74
CA TRP A 58 8.78 -4.26 -5.58
C TRP A 58 9.94 -4.79 -6.41
N PRO A 59 10.07 -4.44 -7.71
CA PRO A 59 11.26 -4.83 -8.47
C PRO A 59 12.56 -4.30 -7.89
N GLN A 60 12.58 -3.06 -7.40
CA GLN A 60 13.76 -2.49 -6.74
C GLN A 60 14.12 -3.26 -5.47
N GLN A 61 13.11 -3.56 -4.65
CA GLN A 61 13.32 -4.29 -3.41
C GLN A 61 13.78 -5.74 -3.65
N ALA A 62 13.32 -6.37 -4.71
CA ALA A 62 13.81 -7.67 -5.14
C ALA A 62 15.32 -7.64 -5.43
N LYS A 63 15.84 -6.50 -5.83
CA LYS A 63 17.27 -6.26 -6.08
C LYS A 63 17.98 -5.60 -4.90
N HIS A 64 17.34 -5.55 -3.74
CA HIS A 64 17.88 -4.92 -2.51
C HIS A 64 18.14 -3.41 -2.68
N ILE A 65 17.32 -2.73 -3.50
CA ILE A 65 17.37 -1.29 -3.67
C ILE A 65 16.23 -0.66 -2.87
N ASN A 66 16.52 0.35 -2.06
CA ASN A 66 15.48 1.05 -1.31
C ASN A 66 14.61 1.89 -2.25
N PRO A 67 13.28 1.68 -2.26
CA PRO A 67 12.40 2.49 -3.07
C PRO A 67 12.22 3.88 -2.47
N THR A 68 12.29 4.91 -3.30
CA THR A 68 12.13 6.31 -2.89
C THR A 68 10.98 7.02 -3.61
N GLY A 69 10.53 6.47 -4.74
CA GLY A 69 9.55 7.13 -5.61
C GLY A 69 8.14 7.25 -5.03
N GLU A 70 7.80 6.40 -4.08
CA GLU A 70 6.46 6.37 -3.50
C GLU A 70 6.21 7.43 -2.43
N SER A 71 7.27 8.03 -1.87
CA SER A 71 7.14 9.02 -0.78
C SER A 71 6.33 10.24 -1.20
N LYS A 72 6.58 10.75 -2.40
CA LYS A 72 5.83 11.90 -2.90
C LYS A 72 4.35 11.59 -3.06
N LEU A 73 4.03 10.39 -3.54
CA LEU A 73 2.65 9.97 -3.73
C LEU A 73 1.90 9.85 -2.39
N ILE A 74 2.57 9.35 -1.37
CA ILE A 74 2.02 9.30 -0.01
C ILE A 74 1.79 10.72 0.52
N ASP A 75 2.74 11.61 0.32
CA ASP A 75 2.60 13.02 0.75
C ASP A 75 1.44 13.71 0.03
N ASP A 76 1.27 13.47 -1.25
CA ASP A 76 0.17 14.02 -2.03
C ASP A 76 -1.19 13.55 -1.51
N ILE A 77 -1.32 12.27 -1.19
CA ILE A 77 -2.55 11.73 -0.58
C ILE A 77 -2.79 12.36 0.80
N SER A 78 -1.75 12.46 1.60
CA SER A 78 -1.84 13.09 2.93
C SER A 78 -2.32 14.54 2.82
N ASP A 79 -1.75 15.30 1.91
CA ASP A 79 -2.12 16.70 1.70
C ASP A 79 -3.58 16.84 1.28
N LEU A 80 -4.05 15.98 0.38
CA LEU A 80 -5.45 15.96 -0.03
C LEU A 80 -6.38 15.66 1.15
N LEU A 81 -6.04 14.65 1.96
CA LEU A 81 -6.85 14.29 3.13
C LEU A 81 -6.88 15.41 4.17
N LEU A 82 -5.74 16.04 4.42
CA LEU A 82 -5.65 17.15 5.37
C LEU A 82 -6.37 18.40 4.89
N SER A 83 -6.54 18.57 3.58
CA SER A 83 -7.24 19.71 3.01
C SER A 83 -8.77 19.57 3.04
N PHE A 84 -9.28 18.36 3.26
CA PHE A 84 -10.71 18.11 3.23
C PHE A 84 -11.38 18.57 4.52
N GLU A 85 -12.45 19.37 4.38
CA GLU A 85 -13.26 19.82 5.50
C GLU A 85 -14.62 19.12 5.44
N PRO A 86 -14.91 18.18 6.38
CA PRO A 86 -16.23 17.56 6.43
C PRO A 86 -17.33 18.59 6.71
N LYS A 87 -18.43 18.49 5.97
CA LYS A 87 -19.56 19.42 6.10
C LYS A 87 -20.79 18.78 6.72
N THR A 88 -20.84 17.46 6.80
CA THR A 88 -21.93 16.71 7.40
C THR A 88 -21.38 15.73 8.40
N LYS A 89 -22.24 15.24 9.28
CA LYS A 89 -21.84 14.21 10.25
C LYS A 89 -21.37 12.94 9.56
N GLY A 90 -22.04 12.55 8.49
CA GLY A 90 -21.61 11.40 7.68
C GLY A 90 -20.22 11.58 7.11
N GLN A 91 -19.90 12.76 6.62
CA GLN A 91 -18.56 13.08 6.12
C GLN A 91 -17.52 13.07 7.24
N GLU A 92 -17.86 13.53 8.43
CA GLU A 92 -16.96 13.49 9.58
C GLU A 92 -16.59 12.05 9.94
N ILE A 93 -17.60 11.17 9.99
CA ILE A 93 -17.40 9.74 10.32
C ILE A 93 -16.56 9.07 9.23
N LEU A 94 -16.90 9.27 7.98
CA LEU A 94 -16.15 8.73 6.85
C LEU A 94 -14.69 9.21 6.89
N HIS A 95 -14.49 10.50 7.11
CA HIS A 95 -13.15 11.10 7.09
C HIS A 95 -12.29 10.55 8.23
N ALA A 96 -12.84 10.40 9.43
CA ALA A 96 -12.14 9.81 10.56
C ALA A 96 -11.71 8.37 10.26
N GLU A 97 -12.62 7.57 9.68
CA GLU A 97 -12.33 6.20 9.29
C GLU A 97 -11.26 6.14 8.20
N THR A 98 -11.35 7.02 7.21
CA THR A 98 -10.37 7.10 6.12
C THR A 98 -9.00 7.46 6.63
N LEU A 99 -8.89 8.39 7.58
CA LEU A 99 -7.60 8.75 8.19
C LEU A 99 -7.00 7.57 8.94
N ASN A 100 -7.82 6.80 9.67
CA ASN A 100 -7.35 5.59 10.33
C ASN A 100 -6.85 4.57 9.31
N GLN A 101 -7.57 4.40 8.22
CA GLN A 101 -7.19 3.45 7.17
C GLN A 101 -5.91 3.90 6.45
N PHE A 102 -5.75 5.20 6.23
CA PHE A 102 -4.52 5.76 5.68
C PHE A 102 -3.33 5.49 6.60
N ASN A 103 -3.51 5.64 7.90
CA ASN A 103 -2.47 5.32 8.87
C ASN A 103 -2.09 3.83 8.82
N SER A 104 -3.07 2.95 8.64
CA SER A 104 -2.81 1.51 8.46
C SER A 104 -1.99 1.23 7.21
N LEU A 105 -2.27 1.93 6.11
CA LEU A 105 -1.46 1.83 4.90
C LEU A 105 -0.03 2.31 5.14
N MET A 106 0.13 3.41 5.86
CA MET A 106 1.47 3.93 6.21
C MET A 106 2.28 2.94 7.03
N GLU A 107 1.64 2.25 7.98
CA GLU A 107 2.29 1.21 8.77
C GLU A 107 2.69 0.02 7.91
N SER A 108 1.80 -0.43 7.02
CA SER A 108 2.08 -1.52 6.10
C SER A 108 3.25 -1.20 5.18
N ARG A 109 3.28 0.03 4.66
CA ARG A 109 4.39 0.52 3.84
C ARG A 109 5.70 0.51 4.62
N ARG A 110 5.67 1.02 5.83
CA ARG A 110 6.86 1.06 6.71
C ARG A 110 7.37 -0.33 7.00
N SER A 111 6.47 -1.26 7.29
CA SER A 111 6.79 -2.68 7.50
C SER A 111 7.46 -3.28 6.27
N ARG A 112 6.91 -3.04 5.09
CA ARG A 112 7.47 -3.53 3.85
C ARG A 112 8.89 -3.01 3.65
N ILE A 113 9.08 -1.71 3.79
CA ILE A 113 10.40 -1.09 3.58
C ILE A 113 11.41 -1.58 4.62
N ALA A 114 11.01 -1.69 5.88
CA ALA A 114 11.91 -2.09 6.98
C ALA A 114 12.28 -3.57 6.93
N ASN A 115 11.39 -4.44 6.47
CA ASN A 115 11.61 -5.89 6.51
C ASN A 115 12.12 -6.47 5.19
N LEU A 116 12.25 -5.65 4.16
CA LEU A 116 12.70 -6.12 2.85
C LEU A 116 14.20 -6.10 2.66
N ASP A 117 14.93 -5.84 3.71
CA ASP A 117 16.34 -6.18 3.79
C ASP A 117 16.51 -7.69 3.92
N SER A 118 15.46 -8.43 3.61
CA SER A 118 15.43 -9.86 3.79
C SER A 118 16.21 -10.55 2.69
N LYS A 119 16.92 -11.59 3.10
CA LYS A 119 17.75 -12.45 2.26
C LYS A 119 16.92 -13.39 1.38
N ILE A 120 15.78 -12.91 0.86
CA ILE A 120 14.91 -13.72 0.01
C ILE A 120 15.46 -13.70 -1.41
N PRO A 121 15.63 -14.88 -2.06
CA PRO A 121 16.02 -14.90 -3.46
C PRO A 121 15.06 -14.13 -4.35
N GLU A 122 15.59 -13.46 -5.37
CA GLU A 122 14.81 -12.63 -6.28
C GLU A 122 13.61 -13.36 -6.89
N ILE A 123 13.78 -14.62 -7.23
CA ILE A 123 12.69 -15.42 -7.83
C ILE A 123 11.50 -15.60 -6.87
N LEU A 124 11.76 -15.79 -5.59
CA LEU A 124 10.69 -15.91 -4.59
C LEU A 124 9.96 -14.58 -4.40
N TRP A 125 10.67 -13.48 -4.54
CA TRP A 125 10.11 -12.14 -4.50
C TRP A 125 9.08 -11.91 -5.63
N TRP A 126 9.41 -12.37 -6.83
CA TRP A 126 8.50 -12.28 -7.96
C TRP A 126 7.23 -13.09 -7.74
N LEU A 127 7.33 -14.27 -7.12
CA LEU A 127 6.17 -15.10 -6.79
C LEU A 127 5.25 -14.41 -5.77
N VAL A 128 5.83 -13.80 -4.75
CA VAL A 128 5.08 -13.04 -3.74
C VAL A 128 4.39 -11.84 -4.37
N GLY A 129 5.11 -11.09 -5.19
CA GLY A 129 4.59 -9.92 -5.89
C GLY A 129 3.44 -10.27 -6.83
N LEU A 130 3.53 -11.37 -7.55
CA LEU A 130 2.47 -11.84 -8.45
C LEU A 130 1.21 -12.18 -7.68
N GLY A 131 1.32 -12.85 -6.54
CA GLY A 131 0.17 -13.14 -5.67
C GLY A 131 -0.52 -11.89 -5.18
N ALA A 132 0.24 -10.89 -4.78
CA ALA A 132 -0.30 -9.62 -4.32
C ALA A 132 -0.98 -8.83 -5.45
N ILE A 133 -0.43 -8.86 -6.67
CA ILE A 133 -1.06 -8.24 -7.86
C ILE A 133 -2.42 -8.86 -8.11
N ILE A 134 -2.52 -10.18 -8.06
CA ILE A 134 -3.79 -10.89 -8.24
C ILE A 134 -4.81 -10.43 -7.19
N ASN A 135 -4.41 -10.31 -5.94
CA ASN A 135 -5.29 -9.82 -4.88
C ASN A 135 -5.80 -8.41 -5.15
N ILE A 136 -4.94 -7.51 -5.61
CA ILE A 136 -5.33 -6.13 -5.96
C ILE A 136 -6.33 -6.12 -7.12
N LEU A 137 -6.12 -6.96 -8.14
CA LEU A 137 -6.98 -7.00 -9.32
C LEU A 137 -8.37 -7.60 -9.04
N LEU A 138 -8.48 -8.50 -8.05
CA LEU A 138 -9.76 -9.14 -7.69
C LEU A 138 -10.66 -8.23 -6.82
N ILE A 139 -10.16 -7.14 -6.38
CA ILE A 139 -10.89 -6.17 -5.59
C ILE A 139 -11.40 -5.04 -6.49
#